data_db4b7b3de24d0d44874e0c72ad6775b4
#
_entry.id   db4b7b3de24d0d44874e0c72ad6775b4
#
_cell.length_a   1.000
_cell.length_b   1.000
_cell.length_c   1.000
_cell.angle_alpha   90.00
_cell.angle_beta   90.00
_cell.angle_gamma   90.00
#
_symmetry.space_group_name_H-M   'P 1'
#
loop_
_entity.id
_entity.type
_entity.pdbx_description
1 polymer ?
#
loop_
_entity_poly.entity_id
_entity_poly.type
_entity_poly.pdbx_seq_one_letter_code
_entity_poly.pdbx_strand_id
1 'polypeptide(L)'
;MKKILATIQKEWILLRRDVAGFMLLFLMPAVLIIVMAMVQDAPFKDYQELRFDLLLADNDHGRLADEIRFGLKQSKNFHVVDSLDGKPLTEAKLMALLKGGKYRVGIVIPQGATAEVINAANTVANRISEKIGMGKLPAREMRDSMYVRMYFDPVSKPTFRMSISF
;
A
#
# COMPACT_ATOMS: atom_id res chain seq x y z
N MET A 1 -27.46 23.02 48.05
CA MET A 1 -27.99 22.77 46.68
C MET A 1 -28.65 24.01 46.06
N LYS A 2 -29.51 24.76 46.77
CA LYS A 2 -30.19 25.95 46.20
C LYS A 2 -29.23 27.03 45.69
N LYS A 3 -28.09 27.28 46.33
CA LYS A 3 -27.08 28.29 45.89
C LYS A 3 -26.43 27.92 44.56
N ILE A 4 -26.10 26.62 44.39
CA ILE A 4 -25.47 26.12 43.13
C ILE A 4 -26.45 26.26 41.97
N LEU A 5 -27.70 25.88 42.14
CA LEU A 5 -28.75 26.03 41.14
C LEU A 5 -28.95 27.51 40.74
N ALA A 6 -28.97 28.43 41.70
CA ALA A 6 -29.06 29.85 41.43
C ALA A 6 -27.87 30.41 40.67
N THR A 7 -26.66 29.91 40.95
CA THR A 7 -25.45 30.28 40.21
C THR A 7 -25.49 29.77 38.78
N ILE A 8 -25.86 28.51 38.56
CA ILE A 8 -26.01 27.96 37.20
C ILE A 8 -27.07 28.73 36.40
N GLN A 9 -28.19 29.05 37.02
CA GLN A 9 -29.23 29.81 36.34
C GLN A 9 -28.78 31.23 35.95
N LYS A 10 -28.04 31.90 36.84
CA LYS A 10 -27.45 33.21 36.56
C LYS A 10 -26.46 33.15 35.39
N GLU A 11 -25.53 32.19 35.40
CA GLU A 11 -24.51 32.01 34.34
C GLU A 11 -25.17 31.65 33.01
N TRP A 12 -26.23 30.84 33.03
CA TRP A 12 -26.98 30.51 31.81
C TRP A 12 -27.68 31.75 31.19
N ILE A 13 -28.27 32.60 32.01
CA ILE A 13 -28.92 33.84 31.54
C ILE A 13 -27.88 34.81 31.00
N LEU A 14 -26.71 34.95 31.65
CA LEU A 14 -25.60 35.78 31.19
C LEU A 14 -25.06 35.29 29.83
N LEU A 15 -24.83 33.97 29.71
CA LEU A 15 -24.34 33.37 28.47
C LEU A 15 -25.32 33.57 27.31
N ARG A 16 -26.62 33.43 27.57
CA ARG A 16 -27.65 33.62 26.55
C ARG A 16 -27.82 35.08 26.14
N ARG A 17 -27.45 36.03 27.00
CA ARG A 17 -27.51 37.47 26.73
C ARG A 17 -26.24 37.99 26.01
N ASP A 18 -25.12 37.33 26.25
CA ASP A 18 -23.84 37.61 25.57
C ASP A 18 -23.66 36.72 24.33
N VAL A 19 -24.38 37.10 23.27
CA VAL A 19 -24.32 36.39 21.98
C VAL A 19 -22.90 36.45 21.38
N ALA A 20 -22.16 37.53 21.60
CA ALA A 20 -20.81 37.69 21.07
C ALA A 20 -19.82 36.75 21.76
N GLY A 21 -19.87 36.66 23.10
CA GLY A 21 -19.04 35.72 23.86
C GLY A 21 -19.39 34.27 23.54
N PHE A 22 -20.67 33.94 23.38
CA PHE A 22 -21.12 32.60 22.96
C PHE A 22 -20.61 32.23 21.56
N MET A 23 -20.72 33.15 20.59
CA MET A 23 -20.20 32.97 19.24
C MET A 23 -18.69 32.75 19.24
N LEU A 24 -17.93 33.57 19.99
CA LEU A 24 -16.48 33.40 20.10
C LEU A 24 -16.10 32.05 20.72
N LEU A 25 -16.82 31.62 21.76
CA LEU A 25 -16.50 30.39 22.48
C LEU A 25 -16.77 29.12 21.67
N PHE A 26 -17.84 29.08 20.89
CA PHE A 26 -18.29 27.91 20.16
C PHE A 26 -18.01 27.98 18.67
N LEU A 27 -18.25 29.12 18.03
CA LEU A 27 -18.08 29.24 16.57
C LEU A 27 -16.61 29.23 16.17
N MET A 28 -15.74 29.90 16.94
CA MET A 28 -14.33 29.99 16.59
C MET A 28 -13.63 28.60 16.63
N PRO A 29 -13.78 27.76 17.68
CA PRO A 29 -13.25 26.42 17.65
C PRO A 29 -13.87 25.56 16.54
N ALA A 30 -15.17 25.71 16.28
CA ALA A 30 -15.82 24.96 15.21
C ALA A 30 -15.27 25.33 13.82
N VAL A 31 -15.10 26.62 13.56
CA VAL A 31 -14.49 27.11 12.30
C VAL A 31 -13.04 26.61 12.19
N LEU A 32 -12.28 26.64 13.27
CA LEU A 32 -10.89 26.17 13.28
C LEU A 32 -10.79 24.67 12.98
N ILE A 33 -11.69 23.86 13.54
CA ILE A 33 -11.77 22.42 13.24
C ILE A 33 -12.10 22.20 11.75
N ILE A 34 -13.07 22.93 11.20
CA ILE A 34 -13.45 22.82 9.79
C ILE A 34 -12.27 23.21 8.88
N VAL A 35 -11.61 24.33 9.18
CA VAL A 35 -10.45 24.79 8.40
C VAL A 35 -9.31 23.78 8.47
N MET A 36 -9.01 23.24 9.67
CA MET A 36 -8.00 22.21 9.83
C MET A 36 -8.35 20.94 9.07
N ALA A 37 -9.61 20.51 9.12
CA ALA A 37 -10.07 19.34 8.38
C ALA A 37 -9.90 19.55 6.86
N MET A 38 -10.24 20.72 6.35
CA MET A 38 -10.05 21.05 4.92
C MET A 38 -8.58 21.11 4.51
N VAL A 39 -7.72 21.67 5.35
CA VAL A 39 -6.27 21.74 5.08
C VAL A 39 -5.62 20.35 5.13
N GLN A 40 -6.09 19.49 6.02
CA GLN A 40 -5.56 18.11 6.12
C GLN A 40 -6.06 17.21 4.97
N ASP A 41 -7.26 17.44 4.43
CA ASP A 41 -7.82 16.64 3.36
C ASP A 41 -7.08 16.81 2.02
N ALA A 42 -6.54 18.01 1.75
CA ALA A 42 -5.83 18.30 0.51
C ALA A 42 -4.58 17.42 0.27
N PRO A 43 -3.63 17.25 1.20
CA PRO A 43 -2.48 16.38 0.98
C PRO A 43 -2.85 14.91 0.86
N PHE A 44 -3.92 14.45 1.52
CA PHE A 44 -4.33 13.04 1.43
C PHE A 44 -4.99 12.69 0.10
N LYS A 45 -5.67 13.63 -0.57
CA LYS A 45 -6.21 13.43 -1.93
C LYS A 45 -5.10 13.24 -2.95
N ASP A 46 -4.06 14.05 -2.88
CA ASP A 46 -2.89 13.93 -3.77
C ASP A 46 -2.18 12.58 -3.61
N TYR A 47 -2.13 12.02 -2.40
CA TYR A 47 -1.55 10.69 -2.17
C TYR A 47 -2.43 9.54 -2.69
N GLN A 48 -3.74 9.69 -2.72
CA GLN A 48 -4.67 8.67 -3.24
C GLN A 48 -4.71 8.63 -4.78
N GLU A 49 -4.33 9.72 -5.44
CA GLU A 49 -4.25 9.81 -6.90
C GLU A 49 -2.87 9.49 -7.48
N LEU A 50 -1.85 9.30 -6.63
CA LEU A 50 -0.51 8.91 -7.07
C LEU A 50 -0.53 7.48 -7.62
N ARG A 51 -0.78 7.35 -8.92
CA ARG A 51 -0.53 6.11 -9.66
C ARG A 51 0.95 5.98 -9.92
N PHE A 52 1.54 4.95 -9.37
CA PHE A 52 2.94 4.65 -9.59
C PHE A 52 3.08 3.72 -10.79
N ASP A 53 3.88 4.14 -11.77
CA ASP A 53 4.28 3.26 -12.85
C ASP A 53 5.25 2.20 -12.29
N LEU A 54 4.84 0.94 -12.37
CA LEU A 54 5.60 -0.20 -11.90
C LEU A 54 5.99 -1.06 -13.09
N LEU A 55 7.29 -1.24 -13.29
CA LEU A 55 7.81 -2.13 -14.30
C LEU A 55 7.72 -3.58 -13.83
N LEU A 56 7.17 -4.46 -14.67
CA LEU A 56 7.09 -5.89 -14.39
C LEU A 56 7.80 -6.68 -15.49
N ALA A 57 8.92 -7.32 -15.15
CA ALA A 57 9.60 -8.26 -16.03
C ALA A 57 9.27 -9.68 -15.58
N ASP A 58 8.58 -10.41 -16.43
CA ASP A 58 8.16 -11.77 -16.20
C ASP A 58 9.03 -12.73 -17.03
N ASN A 59 9.92 -13.46 -16.37
CA ASN A 59 10.76 -14.49 -16.98
C ASN A 59 10.23 -15.90 -16.73
N ASP A 60 9.17 -16.04 -15.93
CA ASP A 60 8.59 -17.33 -15.55
C ASP A 60 7.48 -17.77 -16.50
N HIS A 61 6.69 -16.79 -16.97
CA HIS A 61 5.48 -17.00 -17.78
C HIS A 61 4.51 -18.00 -17.15
N GLY A 62 4.51 -18.07 -15.81
CA GLY A 62 3.73 -19.00 -15.02
C GLY A 62 2.58 -18.33 -14.28
N ARG A 63 1.78 -19.16 -13.62
CA ARG A 63 0.60 -18.73 -12.89
C ARG A 63 0.89 -17.71 -11.81
N LEU A 64 2.06 -17.77 -11.15
CA LEU A 64 2.47 -16.79 -10.15
C LEU A 64 2.57 -15.38 -10.74
N ALA A 65 3.13 -15.27 -11.95
CA ALA A 65 3.25 -13.99 -12.64
C ALA A 65 1.90 -13.39 -12.99
N ASP A 66 0.95 -14.24 -13.42
CA ASP A 66 -0.42 -13.80 -13.72
C ASP A 66 -1.16 -13.33 -12.47
N GLU A 67 -1.04 -14.03 -11.36
CA GLU A 67 -1.65 -13.65 -10.09
C GLU A 67 -1.06 -12.34 -9.54
N ILE A 68 0.27 -12.17 -9.61
CA ILE A 68 0.94 -10.91 -9.24
C ILE A 68 0.46 -9.77 -10.14
N ARG A 69 0.42 -9.98 -11.45
CA ARG A 69 -0.05 -8.99 -12.43
C ARG A 69 -1.50 -8.60 -12.16
N PHE A 70 -2.36 -9.57 -11.90
CA PHE A 70 -3.76 -9.36 -11.57
C PHE A 70 -3.92 -8.55 -10.29
N GLY A 71 -3.24 -8.94 -9.20
CA GLY A 71 -3.28 -8.23 -7.93
C GLY A 71 -2.80 -6.79 -8.03
N LEU A 72 -1.71 -6.56 -8.77
CA LEU A 72 -1.19 -5.22 -9.01
C LEU A 72 -2.14 -4.36 -9.87
N LYS A 73 -2.76 -4.92 -10.90
CA LYS A 73 -3.75 -4.21 -11.73
C LYS A 73 -5.04 -3.91 -10.99
N GLN A 74 -5.43 -4.74 -10.04
CA GLN A 74 -6.60 -4.49 -9.19
C GLN A 74 -6.35 -3.36 -8.19
N SER A 75 -5.11 -3.12 -7.82
CA SER A 75 -4.73 -1.98 -7.01
C SER A 75 -4.82 -0.69 -7.83
N LYS A 76 -5.61 0.27 -7.37
CA LYS A 76 -5.76 1.58 -8.02
C LYS A 76 -4.48 2.42 -8.02
N ASN A 77 -3.52 2.03 -7.18
CA ASN A 77 -2.29 2.78 -6.92
C ASN A 77 -1.17 2.45 -7.91
N PHE A 78 -1.28 1.34 -8.66
CA PHE A 78 -0.22 0.90 -9.58
C PHE A 78 -0.70 0.87 -11.02
N HIS A 79 0.12 1.44 -11.90
CA HIS A 79 0.02 1.25 -13.33
C HIS A 79 1.13 0.29 -13.74
N VAL A 80 0.77 -0.95 -14.07
CA VAL A 80 1.73 -2.02 -14.39
C VAL A 80 2.15 -1.91 -15.85
N VAL A 81 3.43 -1.71 -16.09
CA VAL A 81 4.07 -1.70 -17.40
C VAL A 81 4.85 -3.02 -17.57
N ASP A 82 4.25 -3.97 -18.26
CA ASP A 82 4.81 -5.31 -18.52
C ASP A 82 5.38 -5.45 -19.93
N SER A 83 5.12 -4.47 -20.79
CA SER A 83 5.56 -4.45 -22.18
C SER A 83 5.93 -3.04 -22.63
N LEU A 84 6.88 -2.94 -23.55
CA LEU A 84 7.31 -1.71 -24.20
C LEU A 84 7.44 -1.95 -25.71
N ASP A 85 6.82 -1.07 -26.50
CA ASP A 85 6.82 -1.17 -27.96
C ASP A 85 6.31 -2.55 -28.46
N GLY A 86 5.30 -3.12 -27.76
CA GLY A 86 4.72 -4.42 -28.10
C GLY A 86 5.60 -5.64 -27.77
N LYS A 87 6.75 -5.43 -27.09
CA LYS A 87 7.65 -6.52 -26.67
C LYS A 87 7.61 -6.66 -25.15
N PRO A 88 7.64 -7.90 -24.61
CA PRO A 88 7.71 -8.12 -23.18
C PRO A 88 8.96 -7.48 -22.58
N LEU A 89 8.82 -6.99 -21.34
CA LEU A 89 9.90 -6.30 -20.65
C LEU A 89 10.92 -7.32 -20.13
N THR A 90 12.17 -7.17 -20.55
CA THR A 90 13.28 -8.00 -20.03
C THR A 90 13.93 -7.33 -18.82
N GLU A 91 14.56 -8.15 -17.93
CA GLU A 91 15.27 -7.65 -16.76
C GLU A 91 16.32 -6.57 -17.11
N ALA A 92 17.11 -6.79 -18.18
CA ALA A 92 18.12 -5.83 -18.63
C ALA A 92 17.51 -4.47 -19.03
N LYS A 93 16.38 -4.49 -19.75
CA LYS A 93 15.68 -3.26 -20.16
C LYS A 93 15.02 -2.57 -18.97
N LEU A 94 14.45 -3.34 -18.04
CA LEU A 94 13.91 -2.84 -16.78
C LEU A 94 14.97 -2.08 -15.98
N MET A 95 16.16 -2.66 -15.82
CA MET A 95 17.27 -2.03 -15.10
C MET A 95 17.74 -0.75 -15.79
N ALA A 96 17.79 -0.73 -17.12
CA ALA A 96 18.15 0.48 -17.88
C ALA A 96 17.13 1.62 -17.67
N LEU A 97 15.84 1.29 -17.66
CA LEU A 97 14.75 2.25 -17.43
C LEU A 97 14.73 2.81 -16.00
N LEU A 98 15.02 1.99 -15.01
CA LEU A 98 15.16 2.45 -13.61
C LEU A 98 16.37 3.38 -13.47
N LYS A 99 17.52 3.03 -14.04
CA LYS A 99 18.71 3.89 -14.03
C LYS A 99 18.49 5.22 -14.75
N GLY A 100 17.62 5.23 -15.76
CA GLY A 100 17.22 6.44 -16.47
C GLY A 100 16.29 7.36 -15.70
N GLY A 101 15.84 6.98 -14.49
CA GLY A 101 15.00 7.79 -13.59
C GLY A 101 13.56 7.97 -14.07
N LYS A 102 13.17 7.35 -15.19
CA LYS A 102 11.79 7.44 -15.71
C LYS A 102 10.79 6.64 -14.87
N TYR A 103 11.24 5.52 -14.33
CA TYR A 103 10.46 4.64 -13.47
C TYR A 103 11.14 4.48 -12.12
N ARG A 104 10.36 4.29 -11.06
CA ARG A 104 10.88 4.26 -9.68
C ARG A 104 10.96 2.86 -9.09
N VAL A 105 10.12 1.95 -9.57
CA VAL A 105 10.00 0.59 -9.06
C VAL A 105 9.93 -0.40 -10.20
N GLY A 106 10.64 -1.51 -10.06
CA GLY A 106 10.58 -2.64 -10.96
C GLY A 106 10.56 -3.95 -10.22
N ILE A 107 9.72 -4.87 -10.67
CA ILE A 107 9.64 -6.24 -10.17
C ILE A 107 10.11 -7.18 -11.26
N VAL A 108 10.99 -8.10 -10.89
CA VAL A 108 11.45 -9.19 -11.77
C VAL A 108 11.03 -10.53 -11.17
N ILE A 109 10.25 -11.27 -11.91
CA ILE A 109 9.84 -12.63 -11.59
C ILE A 109 10.83 -13.56 -12.29
N PRO A 110 11.68 -14.29 -11.54
CA PRO A 110 12.67 -15.18 -12.14
C PRO A 110 12.02 -16.43 -12.71
N GLN A 111 12.69 -17.03 -13.69
CA GLN A 111 12.26 -18.30 -14.29
C GLN A 111 12.16 -19.41 -13.23
N GLY A 112 11.06 -20.19 -13.23
CA GLY A 112 10.79 -21.25 -12.29
C GLY A 112 10.13 -20.80 -10.97
N ALA A 113 9.83 -19.52 -10.81
CA ALA A 113 9.22 -18.98 -9.59
C ALA A 113 7.88 -19.66 -9.26
N THR A 114 7.02 -19.90 -10.26
CA THR A 114 5.75 -20.61 -10.08
C THR A 114 5.97 -22.04 -9.54
N ALA A 115 6.94 -22.76 -10.11
CA ALA A 115 7.24 -24.12 -9.69
C ALA A 115 7.75 -24.16 -8.24
N GLU A 116 8.56 -23.19 -7.85
CA GLU A 116 9.12 -23.12 -6.50
C GLU A 116 8.07 -22.76 -5.46
N VAL A 117 7.15 -21.85 -5.78
CA VAL A 117 6.01 -21.51 -4.89
C VAL A 117 5.09 -22.72 -4.69
N ILE A 118 4.79 -23.47 -5.76
CA ILE A 118 4.00 -24.69 -5.68
C ILE A 118 4.72 -25.72 -4.83
N ASN A 119 6.03 -25.90 -5.03
CA ASN A 119 6.85 -26.83 -4.27
C ASN A 119 6.88 -26.46 -2.78
N ALA A 120 7.05 -25.19 -2.45
CA ALA A 120 6.99 -24.70 -1.08
C ALA A 120 5.61 -24.96 -0.45
N ALA A 121 4.52 -24.68 -1.17
CA ALA A 121 3.17 -24.93 -0.73
C ALA A 121 2.94 -26.44 -0.46
N ASN A 122 3.38 -27.31 -1.36
CA ASN A 122 3.29 -28.78 -1.20
C ASN A 122 4.11 -29.25 0.00
N THR A 123 5.27 -28.66 0.25
CA THR A 123 6.10 -29.00 1.42
C THR A 123 5.38 -28.64 2.73
N VAL A 124 4.75 -27.48 2.79
CA VAL A 124 3.95 -27.07 3.95
C VAL A 124 2.72 -27.97 4.11
N ALA A 125 2.01 -28.24 3.02
CA ALA A 125 0.84 -29.13 3.02
C ALA A 125 1.22 -30.55 3.49
N ASN A 126 2.37 -31.09 3.06
CA ASN A 126 2.85 -32.39 3.48
C ASN A 126 3.14 -32.48 4.99
N ARG A 127 3.68 -31.40 5.59
CA ARG A 127 3.88 -31.35 7.05
C ARG A 127 2.56 -31.42 7.82
N ILE A 128 1.49 -30.84 7.27
CA ILE A 128 0.15 -30.88 7.85
C ILE A 128 -0.45 -32.28 7.64
N SER A 129 -0.35 -32.81 6.41
CA SER A 129 -0.87 -34.14 6.02
C SER A 129 -0.27 -35.27 6.86
N GLU A 130 1.02 -35.18 7.17
CA GLU A 130 1.70 -36.16 8.06
C GLU A 130 1.06 -36.19 9.46
N LYS A 131 0.65 -35.06 9.98
CA LYS A 131 0.00 -34.96 11.31
C LYS A 131 -1.42 -35.54 11.33
N ILE A 132 -2.10 -35.58 10.20
CA ILE A 132 -3.50 -36.02 10.10
C ILE A 132 -3.64 -37.36 9.33
N GLY A 133 -2.50 -38.02 8.96
CA GLY A 133 -2.50 -39.30 8.30
C GLY A 133 -3.00 -39.29 6.85
N MET A 134 -2.95 -38.15 6.17
CA MET A 134 -3.30 -38.03 4.74
C MET A 134 -2.10 -38.27 3.83
N GLY A 135 -2.37 -38.62 2.57
CA GLY A 135 -1.34 -38.87 1.57
C GLY A 135 -0.45 -37.65 1.27
N LYS A 136 0.77 -37.90 0.81
CA LYS A 136 1.75 -36.87 0.50
C LYS A 136 1.58 -36.32 -0.93
N LEU A 137 1.72 -35.01 -1.07
CA LEU A 137 1.81 -34.34 -2.37
C LEU A 137 3.25 -34.41 -2.90
N PRO A 138 3.46 -34.39 -4.23
CA PRO A 138 4.80 -34.35 -4.80
C PRO A 138 5.49 -33.05 -4.43
N ALA A 139 6.58 -33.16 -3.66
CA ALA A 139 7.43 -32.04 -3.29
C ALA A 139 8.90 -32.47 -3.51
N ARG A 140 9.69 -31.54 -4.06
CA ARG A 140 11.14 -31.70 -4.19
C ARG A 140 11.83 -30.96 -3.05
N GLU A 141 13.09 -31.34 -2.79
CA GLU A 141 13.91 -30.50 -1.89
C GLU A 141 13.96 -29.06 -2.40
N MET A 142 13.73 -28.12 -1.49
CA MET A 142 13.77 -26.69 -1.83
C MET A 142 15.19 -26.35 -2.29
N ARG A 143 15.32 -25.85 -3.50
CA ARG A 143 16.53 -25.17 -3.95
C ARG A 143 16.74 -23.92 -3.11
N ASP A 144 18.00 -23.51 -2.97
CA ASP A 144 18.32 -22.24 -2.32
C ASP A 144 17.42 -21.13 -2.87
N SER A 145 16.71 -20.51 -1.95
CA SER A 145 15.78 -19.39 -2.04
C SER A 145 15.72 -18.66 -3.40
N MET A 146 14.71 -18.95 -4.17
CA MET A 146 14.35 -18.14 -5.33
C MET A 146 13.53 -16.93 -4.84
N TYR A 147 14.03 -15.74 -5.11
CA TYR A 147 13.39 -14.51 -4.68
C TYR A 147 12.81 -13.74 -5.87
N VAL A 148 11.57 -13.28 -5.73
CA VAL A 148 11.07 -12.19 -6.56
C VAL A 148 11.90 -10.94 -6.22
N ARG A 149 12.59 -10.38 -7.22
CA ARG A 149 13.49 -9.26 -7.00
C ARG A 149 12.73 -7.96 -7.22
N MET A 150 12.81 -7.09 -6.24
CA MET A 150 12.27 -5.75 -6.33
C MET A 150 13.42 -4.75 -6.44
N TYR A 151 13.40 -3.96 -7.48
CA TYR A 151 14.41 -2.94 -7.74
C TYR A 151 13.80 -1.56 -7.55
N PHE A 152 14.54 -0.68 -6.89
CA PHE A 152 14.16 0.70 -6.66
C PHE A 152 15.17 1.62 -7.33
N ASP A 153 14.69 2.76 -7.83
CA ASP A 153 15.56 3.85 -8.24
C ASP A 153 16.37 4.33 -7.03
N PRO A 154 17.72 4.32 -7.10
CA PRO A 154 18.58 4.74 -6.00
C PRO A 154 18.43 6.24 -5.67
N VAL A 155 17.97 7.06 -6.61
CA VAL A 155 17.77 8.51 -6.47
C VAL A 155 16.39 8.85 -5.88
N SER A 156 15.49 7.86 -5.72
CA SER A 156 14.16 8.10 -5.18
C SER A 156 14.22 8.61 -3.74
N LYS A 157 13.37 9.60 -3.43
CA LYS A 157 13.30 10.20 -2.08
C LYS A 157 13.06 9.14 -1.01
N PRO A 158 13.65 9.27 0.21
CA PRO A 158 13.48 8.32 1.32
C PRO A 158 12.02 8.02 1.68
N THR A 159 11.13 9.01 1.55
CA THR A 159 9.69 8.88 1.79
C THR A 159 9.01 7.86 0.88
N PHE A 160 9.48 7.71 -0.35
CA PHE A 160 8.95 6.72 -1.29
C PHE A 160 9.36 5.28 -0.90
N ARG A 161 10.58 5.10 -0.38
CA ARG A 161 11.07 3.79 0.09
C ARG A 161 10.29 3.28 1.30
N MET A 162 9.91 4.17 2.24
CA MET A 162 9.12 3.80 3.42
C MET A 162 7.70 3.33 3.07
N SER A 163 7.10 3.84 2.00
CA SER A 163 5.73 3.49 1.60
C SER A 163 5.58 2.08 1.03
N ILE A 164 6.69 1.40 0.71
CA ILE A 164 6.72 0.09 0.03
C ILE A 164 7.28 -1.02 0.95
N SER A 165 7.76 -0.67 2.15
CA SER A 165 8.36 -1.61 3.11
C SER A 165 7.36 -2.30 4.04
N PHE A 166 6.12 -2.54 3.60
CA PHE A 166 5.09 -3.26 4.37
C PHE A 166 4.81 -4.62 3.78
#